data_bc67dd3bf9cd2c0069c60c93f6e7c4c7
#
_entry.id   bc67dd3bf9cd2c0069c60c93f6e7c4c7
#
_cell.length_a   1.000
_cell.length_b   1.000
_cell.length_c   1.000
_cell.angle_alpha   90.00
_cell.angle_beta   90.00
_cell.angle_gamma   90.00
#
_symmetry.space_group_name_H-M   'P 1'
#
loop_
_entity.id
_entity.type
_entity.pdbx_description
1 polymer ?
#
loop_
_entity_poly.entity_id
_entity_poly.type
_entity_poly.pdbx_seq_one_letter_code
_entity_poly.pdbx_strand_id
1 'polypeptide(L)'
;MISELCTFALATGATRVVLRHEGGPGGRIEAPNWHSGGFLIVNASGRLFRVPLASPALEEIPTGSVSGLNNDHGPSPDGRTLAISAKSETGGSCIYLMPVEGGEPVRVTPRTPSWWHGWSPDGARLAYAAARGGGPVGVTTCAVDGSDERPLAPGFDHADGPDYAPDGAWIWFNGERDGSADLWRVRPDGTDLERMTEGETVDWFPHPSPDGRHVLFLAYPPGTRGHPADLPVALRLMPQDGGGSREVLRLRGGQGTSNVPCWAPDGGAFAFVRYPA
;
A
#
# COMPACT_ATOMS: atom_id res chain seq x y z
N MET A 1 -8.94 3.15 21.05
CA MET A 1 -7.69 2.62 20.47
C MET A 1 -6.88 3.80 19.96
N ILE A 2 -5.59 3.84 20.27
CA ILE A 2 -4.70 4.93 19.86
C ILE A 2 -4.00 4.54 18.57
N SER A 3 -3.95 5.47 17.60
CA SER A 3 -3.13 5.39 16.41
C SER A 3 -2.14 6.55 16.42
N GLU A 4 -0.89 6.28 16.12
CA GLU A 4 0.12 7.31 15.88
C GLU A 4 0.56 7.27 14.43
N LEU A 5 0.21 8.32 13.69
CA LEU A 5 0.73 8.59 12.35
C LEU A 5 2.13 9.15 12.49
N CYS A 6 3.11 8.47 11.93
CA CYS A 6 4.52 8.78 12.12
C CYS A 6 5.23 8.95 10.77
N THR A 7 6.37 9.64 10.80
CA THR A 7 7.37 9.63 9.73
C THR A 7 8.71 9.15 10.27
N PHE A 8 9.49 8.47 9.41
CA PHE A 8 10.83 8.01 9.70
C PHE A 8 11.81 8.59 8.68
N ALA A 9 12.85 9.27 9.15
CA ALA A 9 13.89 9.87 8.31
C ALA A 9 15.09 8.93 8.18
N LEU A 10 15.44 8.51 6.95
CA LEU A 10 16.52 7.55 6.71
C LEU A 10 17.89 8.05 7.16
N ALA A 11 18.19 9.33 6.92
CA ALA A 11 19.50 9.90 7.18
C ALA A 11 19.86 9.94 8.68
N THR A 12 18.84 10.04 9.55
CA THR A 12 19.04 10.19 11.00
C THR A 12 18.54 9.02 11.82
N GLY A 13 17.72 8.14 11.23
CA GLY A 13 16.98 7.11 11.95
C GLY A 13 15.90 7.66 12.90
N ALA A 14 15.55 8.95 12.77
CA ALA A 14 14.60 9.59 13.67
C ALA A 14 13.15 9.32 13.27
N THR A 15 12.34 8.96 14.27
CA THR A 15 10.88 8.87 14.15
C THR A 15 10.26 10.16 14.72
N ARG A 16 9.33 10.75 13.96
CA ARG A 16 8.48 11.86 14.39
C ARG A 16 7.03 11.41 14.43
N VAL A 17 6.34 11.61 15.54
CA VAL A 17 4.86 11.50 15.59
C VAL A 17 4.29 12.78 14.95
N VAL A 18 3.58 12.59 13.84
CA VAL A 18 2.89 13.67 13.11
C VAL A 18 1.56 13.95 13.76
N LEU A 19 0.77 12.88 14.00
CA LEU A 19 -0.55 13.00 14.61
C LEU A 19 -0.80 11.81 15.53
N ARG A 20 -1.32 12.08 16.74
CA ARG A 20 -1.89 11.07 17.63
C ARG A 20 -3.40 11.19 17.57
N HIS A 21 -4.05 10.08 17.26
CA HIS A 21 -5.49 10.00 17.14
C HIS A 21 -6.07 8.97 18.12
N GLU A 22 -7.06 9.37 18.87
CA GLU A 22 -7.83 8.52 19.78
C GLU A 22 -9.19 8.24 19.14
N GLY A 23 -9.24 7.16 18.37
CA GLY A 23 -10.49 6.73 17.72
C GLY A 23 -11.32 5.80 18.60
N GLY A 24 -12.63 5.87 18.47
CA GLY A 24 -13.56 4.83 18.95
C GLY A 24 -13.38 3.51 18.20
N PRO A 25 -14.23 2.50 18.41
CA PRO A 25 -14.22 1.25 17.66
C PRO A 25 -14.26 1.50 16.13
N GLY A 26 -13.30 0.98 15.39
CA GLY A 26 -13.14 1.19 13.94
C GLY A 26 -12.52 2.53 13.52
N GLY A 27 -12.18 3.41 14.46
CA GLY A 27 -11.65 4.75 14.19
C GLY A 27 -10.11 4.84 14.16
N ARG A 28 -9.39 3.75 13.85
CA ARG A 28 -7.94 3.84 13.62
C ARG A 28 -7.63 4.68 12.39
N ILE A 29 -6.53 5.41 12.46
CA ILE A 29 -5.85 5.89 11.24
C ILE A 29 -5.05 4.71 10.67
N GLU A 30 -5.09 4.54 9.36
CA GLU A 30 -4.43 3.44 8.65
C GLU A 30 -3.85 3.89 7.30
N ALA A 31 -2.88 3.12 6.78
CA ALA A 31 -2.39 3.16 5.40
C ALA A 31 -1.98 4.55 4.90
N PRO A 32 -0.90 5.15 5.43
CA PRO A 32 -0.50 6.49 5.05
C PRO A 32 0.16 6.53 3.67
N ASN A 33 -0.27 7.43 2.79
CA ASN A 33 0.48 7.84 1.61
C ASN A 33 1.14 9.20 1.87
N TRP A 34 2.26 9.47 1.20
CA TRP A 34 2.90 10.78 1.25
C TRP A 34 2.67 11.53 -0.06
N HIS A 35 2.01 12.69 0.03
CA HIS A 35 1.72 13.52 -1.14
C HIS A 35 2.76 14.62 -1.30
N SER A 36 3.15 14.93 -2.55
CA SER A 36 4.14 15.97 -2.88
C SER A 36 3.71 17.38 -2.44
N GLY A 37 2.44 17.62 -2.21
CA GLY A 37 1.88 18.86 -1.67
C GLY A 37 2.12 19.09 -0.17
N GLY A 38 2.93 18.26 0.52
CA GLY A 38 3.28 18.45 1.92
C GLY A 38 2.23 17.96 2.92
N PHE A 39 1.46 16.96 2.57
CA PHE A 39 0.50 16.29 3.45
C PHE A 39 0.54 14.77 3.31
N LEU A 40 0.05 14.07 4.31
CA LEU A 40 -0.20 12.64 4.26
C LEU A 40 -1.68 12.38 3.96
N ILE A 41 -1.97 11.28 3.27
CA ILE A 41 -3.34 10.78 3.08
C ILE A 41 -3.47 9.51 3.91
N VAL A 42 -4.56 9.38 4.65
CA VAL A 42 -4.86 8.23 5.50
C VAL A 42 -6.33 7.89 5.40
N ASN A 43 -6.68 6.64 5.73
CA ASN A 43 -8.09 6.27 5.93
C ASN A 43 -8.40 6.08 7.41
N ALA A 44 -9.63 6.31 7.78
CA ALA A 44 -10.19 5.99 9.09
C ALA A 44 -11.71 5.80 8.97
N SER A 45 -12.25 4.76 9.60
CA SER A 45 -13.69 4.47 9.61
C SER A 45 -14.34 4.44 8.22
N GLY A 46 -13.62 3.94 7.22
CA GLY A 46 -14.10 3.86 5.83
C GLY A 46 -14.20 5.20 5.11
N ARG A 47 -13.51 6.23 5.62
CA ARG A 47 -13.42 7.59 5.05
C ARG A 47 -11.96 7.95 4.81
N LEU A 48 -11.71 8.93 3.97
CA LEU A 48 -10.37 9.39 3.58
C LEU A 48 -10.08 10.77 4.18
N PHE A 49 -8.84 10.97 4.61
CA PHE A 49 -8.40 12.23 5.21
C PHE A 49 -7.02 12.63 4.69
N ARG A 50 -6.79 13.92 4.54
CA ARG A 50 -5.45 14.49 4.45
C ARG A 50 -5.01 15.00 5.82
N VAL A 51 -3.69 14.92 6.05
CA VAL A 51 -3.03 15.41 7.26
C VAL A 51 -1.88 16.32 6.85
N PRO A 52 -2.05 17.65 6.83
CA PRO A 52 -0.97 18.59 6.50
C PRO A 52 0.21 18.44 7.46
N LEU A 53 1.44 18.34 6.95
CA LEU A 53 2.64 18.16 7.77
C LEU A 53 3.03 19.42 8.57
N ALA A 54 2.61 20.60 8.08
CA ALA A 54 2.88 21.89 8.73
C ALA A 54 1.94 22.17 9.91
N SER A 55 0.69 21.68 9.84
CA SER A 55 -0.33 21.84 10.87
C SER A 55 -1.19 20.57 10.94
N PRO A 56 -0.71 19.51 11.59
CA PRO A 56 -1.35 18.20 11.54
C PRO A 56 -2.75 18.17 12.15
N ALA A 57 -3.74 17.89 11.31
CA ALA A 57 -5.12 17.66 11.68
C ALA A 57 -5.77 16.74 10.64
N LEU A 58 -6.79 15.98 11.02
CA LEU A 58 -7.59 15.20 10.06
C LEU A 58 -8.53 16.14 9.31
N GLU A 59 -8.28 16.32 8.01
CA GLU A 59 -9.14 17.07 7.09
C GLU A 59 -9.75 16.08 6.11
N GLU A 60 -11.07 15.92 6.15
CA GLU A 60 -11.75 14.92 5.31
C GLU A 60 -11.63 15.25 3.83
N ILE A 61 -11.31 14.24 3.01
CA ILE A 61 -11.39 14.28 1.55
C ILE A 61 -12.75 13.70 1.17
N PRO A 62 -13.68 14.51 0.64
CA PRO A 62 -15.02 14.02 0.30
C PRO A 62 -14.96 13.06 -0.89
N THR A 63 -15.61 11.91 -0.75
CA THR A 63 -15.63 10.82 -1.75
C THR A 63 -17.01 10.65 -2.40
N GLY A 64 -17.78 11.72 -2.49
CA GLY A 64 -19.07 11.75 -3.16
C GLY A 64 -20.02 10.65 -2.68
N SER A 65 -20.53 9.87 -3.62
CA SER A 65 -21.45 8.75 -3.35
C SER A 65 -20.75 7.47 -2.84
N VAL A 66 -19.40 7.38 -2.91
CA VAL A 66 -18.64 6.20 -2.52
C VAL A 66 -18.28 6.25 -1.04
N SER A 67 -18.56 5.18 -0.32
CA SER A 67 -18.28 5.03 1.12
C SER A 67 -17.73 3.64 1.43
N GLY A 68 -17.29 3.44 2.69
CA GLY A 68 -16.75 2.15 3.11
C GLY A 68 -15.42 1.80 2.43
N LEU A 69 -14.54 2.81 2.33
CA LEU A 69 -13.20 2.64 1.80
C LEU A 69 -12.40 1.69 2.70
N ASN A 70 -11.54 0.91 2.07
CA ASN A 70 -10.54 0.11 2.76
C ASN A 70 -9.18 0.83 2.80
N ASN A 71 -8.10 0.10 3.12
CA ASN A 71 -6.75 0.64 3.25
C ASN A 71 -6.03 0.91 1.91
N ASP A 72 -6.66 0.54 0.79
CA ASP A 72 -5.98 0.48 -0.50
C ASP A 72 -6.30 1.75 -1.30
N HIS A 73 -5.48 2.77 -1.13
CA HIS A 73 -5.63 4.06 -1.78
C HIS A 73 -4.26 4.71 -2.02
N GLY A 74 -4.19 5.65 -2.97
CA GLY A 74 -2.97 6.42 -3.17
C GLY A 74 -3.03 7.40 -4.34
N PRO A 75 -2.22 8.48 -4.26
CA PRO A 75 -2.15 9.49 -5.30
C PRO A 75 -1.43 8.97 -6.54
N SER A 76 -1.85 9.48 -7.70
CA SER A 76 -1.14 9.32 -8.97
C SER A 76 0.26 9.98 -8.91
N PRO A 77 1.20 9.60 -9.80
CA PRO A 77 2.54 10.18 -9.79
C PRO A 77 2.58 11.72 -9.95
N ASP A 78 1.60 12.29 -10.64
CA ASP A 78 1.45 13.75 -10.79
C ASP A 78 0.74 14.41 -9.60
N GLY A 79 0.25 13.63 -8.64
CA GLY A 79 -0.43 14.09 -7.43
C GLY A 79 -1.84 14.61 -7.63
N ARG A 80 -2.45 14.49 -8.81
CA ARG A 80 -3.75 15.12 -9.12
C ARG A 80 -4.94 14.19 -8.91
N THR A 81 -4.71 12.89 -9.04
CA THR A 81 -5.75 11.86 -8.99
C THR A 81 -5.49 10.93 -7.80
N LEU A 82 -6.54 10.50 -7.12
CA LEU A 82 -6.50 9.41 -6.16
C LEU A 82 -7.12 8.16 -6.77
N ALA A 83 -6.45 7.02 -6.61
CA ALA A 83 -7.07 5.72 -6.66
C ALA A 83 -7.54 5.34 -5.27
N ILE A 84 -8.75 4.81 -5.16
CA ILE A 84 -9.35 4.33 -3.91
C ILE A 84 -10.02 2.98 -4.16
N SER A 85 -10.01 2.12 -3.15
CA SER A 85 -10.75 0.86 -3.16
C SER A 85 -11.91 0.94 -2.17
N ALA A 86 -13.09 0.58 -2.64
CA ALA A 86 -14.30 0.57 -1.82
C ALA A 86 -15.25 -0.55 -2.27
N LYS A 87 -16.20 -0.89 -1.41
CA LYS A 87 -17.25 -1.86 -1.78
C LYS A 87 -18.11 -1.34 -2.90
N SER A 88 -18.33 -2.17 -3.93
CA SER A 88 -19.32 -1.90 -4.96
C SER A 88 -20.73 -2.14 -4.45
N GLU A 89 -21.74 -1.71 -5.20
CA GLU A 89 -23.16 -2.00 -4.92
C GLU A 89 -23.43 -3.52 -4.84
N THR A 90 -22.67 -4.33 -5.55
CA THR A 90 -22.76 -5.79 -5.52
C THR A 90 -21.95 -6.46 -4.41
N GLY A 91 -21.27 -5.66 -3.54
CA GLY A 91 -20.62 -6.13 -2.32
C GLY A 91 -19.13 -6.47 -2.43
N GLY A 92 -18.57 -6.64 -3.63
CA GLY A 92 -17.14 -6.85 -3.83
C GLY A 92 -16.36 -5.53 -3.86
N SER A 93 -15.09 -5.53 -3.41
CA SER A 93 -14.21 -4.36 -3.56
C SER A 93 -13.95 -4.05 -5.03
N CYS A 94 -13.94 -2.78 -5.41
CA CYS A 94 -13.53 -2.30 -6.73
C CYS A 94 -12.78 -0.99 -6.63
N ILE A 95 -12.06 -0.64 -7.68
CA ILE A 95 -11.20 0.53 -7.75
C ILE A 95 -11.95 1.68 -8.42
N TYR A 96 -11.82 2.85 -7.82
CA TYR A 96 -12.31 4.12 -8.37
C TYR A 96 -11.15 5.11 -8.48
N LEU A 97 -11.29 6.07 -9.41
CA LEU A 97 -10.43 7.24 -9.54
C LEU A 97 -11.22 8.51 -9.27
N MET A 98 -10.59 9.47 -8.59
CA MET A 98 -11.19 10.76 -8.26
C MET A 98 -10.13 11.85 -8.14
N PRO A 99 -10.48 13.15 -8.19
CA PRO A 99 -9.53 14.23 -7.88
C PRO A 99 -8.97 14.10 -6.45
N VAL A 100 -7.69 14.46 -6.25
CA VAL A 100 -7.05 14.41 -4.92
C VAL A 100 -7.71 15.34 -3.90
N GLU A 101 -8.33 16.41 -4.35
CA GLU A 101 -9.08 17.37 -3.50
C GLU A 101 -10.48 16.88 -3.10
N GLY A 102 -10.89 15.72 -3.60
CA GLY A 102 -12.23 15.18 -3.40
C GLY A 102 -13.14 15.37 -4.62
N GLY A 103 -14.28 14.72 -4.59
CA GLY A 103 -15.26 14.76 -5.66
C GLY A 103 -16.00 13.44 -5.84
N GLU A 104 -16.69 13.29 -6.96
CA GLU A 104 -17.41 12.06 -7.29
C GLU A 104 -16.44 11.04 -7.93
N PRO A 105 -16.21 9.86 -7.35
CA PRO A 105 -15.32 8.86 -7.89
C PRO A 105 -15.89 8.16 -9.13
N VAL A 106 -15.04 7.90 -10.10
CA VAL A 106 -15.36 7.13 -11.30
C VAL A 106 -14.83 5.71 -11.15
N ARG A 107 -15.70 4.72 -11.29
CA ARG A 107 -15.32 3.30 -11.18
C ARG A 107 -14.45 2.90 -12.36
N VAL A 108 -13.31 2.23 -12.06
CA VAL A 108 -12.36 1.71 -13.04
C VAL A 108 -12.54 0.21 -13.26
N THR A 109 -12.57 -0.60 -12.19
CA THR A 109 -12.61 -2.05 -12.34
C THR A 109 -14.06 -2.56 -12.41
N PRO A 110 -14.51 -3.12 -13.55
CA PRO A 110 -15.84 -3.67 -13.68
C PRO A 110 -16.01 -5.01 -12.94
N ARG A 111 -14.91 -5.78 -12.83
CA ARG A 111 -14.87 -7.06 -12.13
C ARG A 111 -14.43 -6.89 -10.69
N THR A 112 -15.05 -7.65 -9.78
CA THR A 112 -14.78 -7.64 -8.34
C THR A 112 -14.41 -9.05 -7.86
N PRO A 113 -13.63 -9.19 -6.77
CA PRO A 113 -12.97 -8.12 -6.02
C PRO A 113 -11.71 -7.60 -6.72
N SER A 114 -11.40 -6.33 -6.47
CA SER A 114 -10.17 -5.66 -6.88
C SER A 114 -9.75 -4.69 -5.78
N TRP A 115 -8.49 -4.72 -5.36
CA TRP A 115 -7.89 -3.88 -4.33
C TRP A 115 -6.66 -3.17 -4.89
N TRP A 116 -6.69 -1.85 -4.93
CA TRP A 116 -5.62 -1.03 -5.49
C TRP A 116 -4.36 -1.07 -4.62
N HIS A 117 -3.16 -1.03 -5.25
CA HIS A 117 -1.90 -0.91 -4.53
C HIS A 117 -0.88 0.02 -5.18
N GLY A 118 -0.86 0.16 -6.49
CA GLY A 118 0.18 0.95 -7.14
C GLY A 118 -0.23 1.59 -8.46
N TRP A 119 0.46 2.67 -8.80
CA TRP A 119 0.43 3.32 -10.10
C TRP A 119 1.69 2.98 -10.89
N SER A 120 1.58 2.82 -12.21
CA SER A 120 2.77 2.89 -13.06
C SER A 120 3.39 4.30 -12.99
N PRO A 121 4.73 4.45 -13.14
CA PRO A 121 5.38 5.76 -13.01
C PRO A 121 4.91 6.81 -14.01
N ASP A 122 4.41 6.40 -15.17
CA ASP A 122 3.80 7.26 -16.18
C ASP A 122 2.33 7.61 -15.90
N GLY A 123 1.75 7.03 -14.84
CA GLY A 123 0.36 7.22 -14.46
C GLY A 123 -0.66 6.56 -15.40
N ALA A 124 -0.23 5.73 -16.35
CA ALA A 124 -1.11 5.15 -17.37
C ALA A 124 -1.77 3.83 -16.95
N ARG A 125 -1.22 3.15 -15.91
CA ARG A 125 -1.71 1.85 -15.46
C ARG A 125 -1.83 1.78 -13.94
N LEU A 126 -2.69 0.87 -13.48
CA LEU A 126 -2.86 0.49 -12.08
C LEU A 126 -2.34 -0.92 -11.86
N ALA A 127 -1.71 -1.15 -10.71
CA ALA A 127 -1.41 -2.47 -10.17
C ALA A 127 -2.29 -2.72 -8.94
N TYR A 128 -2.86 -3.92 -8.85
CA TYR A 128 -3.82 -4.25 -7.80
C TYR A 128 -3.90 -5.76 -7.54
N ALA A 129 -4.35 -6.10 -6.36
CA ALA A 129 -4.72 -7.47 -6.03
C ALA A 129 -6.14 -7.77 -6.52
N ALA A 130 -6.37 -8.96 -7.06
CA ALA A 130 -7.68 -9.33 -7.56
C ALA A 130 -7.91 -10.85 -7.52
N ALA A 131 -9.13 -11.28 -7.18
CA ALA A 131 -9.56 -12.66 -7.39
C ALA A 131 -10.48 -12.75 -8.61
N ARG A 132 -10.25 -13.72 -9.47
CA ARG A 132 -11.03 -13.89 -10.70
C ARG A 132 -11.50 -15.34 -10.84
N GLY A 133 -12.77 -15.51 -11.22
CA GLY A 133 -13.35 -16.83 -11.47
C GLY A 133 -13.37 -17.77 -10.25
N GLY A 134 -13.37 -17.25 -9.02
CA GLY A 134 -13.29 -18.05 -7.79
C GLY A 134 -11.89 -18.60 -7.48
N GLY A 135 -10.87 -18.18 -8.22
CA GLY A 135 -9.47 -18.51 -7.95
C GLY A 135 -8.87 -17.68 -6.80
N PRO A 136 -7.57 -17.91 -6.48
CA PRO A 136 -6.85 -17.16 -5.44
C PRO A 136 -6.74 -15.69 -5.81
N VAL A 137 -6.42 -14.87 -4.79
CA VAL A 137 -6.03 -13.49 -5.00
C VAL A 137 -4.67 -13.46 -5.69
N GLY A 138 -4.54 -12.67 -6.73
CA GLY A 138 -3.32 -12.55 -7.52
C GLY A 138 -3.06 -11.12 -7.98
N VAL A 139 -1.82 -10.85 -8.38
CA VAL A 139 -1.39 -9.57 -8.93
C VAL A 139 -1.98 -9.37 -10.33
N THR A 140 -2.57 -8.21 -10.54
CA THR A 140 -3.22 -7.83 -11.80
C THR A 140 -2.90 -6.39 -12.13
N THR A 141 -2.82 -6.06 -13.42
CA THR A 141 -2.71 -4.66 -13.89
C THR A 141 -3.83 -4.35 -14.90
N CYS A 142 -4.19 -3.07 -15.01
CA CYS A 142 -5.04 -2.59 -16.10
C CYS A 142 -4.65 -1.15 -16.48
N ALA A 143 -5.12 -0.67 -17.62
CA ALA A 143 -5.09 0.75 -17.94
C ALA A 143 -5.98 1.54 -16.99
N VAL A 144 -5.74 2.84 -16.85
CA VAL A 144 -6.51 3.73 -15.93
C VAL A 144 -7.99 3.85 -16.30
N ASP A 145 -8.37 3.51 -17.52
CA ASP A 145 -9.76 3.42 -17.95
C ASP A 145 -10.41 2.03 -17.68
N GLY A 146 -9.68 1.13 -17.05
CA GLY A 146 -10.10 -0.24 -16.72
C GLY A 146 -9.96 -1.24 -17.88
N SER A 147 -9.50 -0.82 -19.03
CA SER A 147 -9.20 -1.70 -20.16
C SER A 147 -7.90 -2.48 -19.96
N ASP A 148 -7.65 -3.47 -20.82
CA ASP A 148 -6.41 -4.25 -20.86
C ASP A 148 -6.01 -4.85 -19.50
N GLU A 149 -6.99 -5.48 -18.82
CA GLU A 149 -6.74 -6.19 -17.57
C GLU A 149 -5.85 -7.42 -17.83
N ARG A 150 -4.72 -7.49 -17.11
CA ARG A 150 -3.73 -8.56 -17.24
C ARG A 150 -3.37 -9.13 -15.87
N PRO A 151 -3.69 -10.41 -15.59
CA PRO A 151 -3.12 -11.08 -14.43
C PRO A 151 -1.62 -11.33 -14.66
N LEU A 152 -0.83 -11.09 -13.62
CA LEU A 152 0.61 -11.33 -13.60
C LEU A 152 0.94 -12.45 -12.60
N ALA A 153 2.12 -13.06 -12.74
CA ALA A 153 2.71 -13.99 -11.78
C ALA A 153 1.75 -15.06 -11.23
N PRO A 154 1.22 -15.98 -12.05
CA PRO A 154 0.34 -17.06 -11.59
C PRO A 154 1.09 -18.08 -10.72
N GLY A 155 0.34 -18.89 -9.95
CA GLY A 155 0.89 -20.01 -9.17
C GLY A 155 1.26 -19.66 -7.74
N PHE A 156 0.61 -18.63 -7.16
CA PHE A 156 0.62 -18.33 -5.73
C PHE A 156 -0.72 -18.77 -5.09
N ASP A 157 -0.66 -19.15 -3.81
CA ASP A 157 -1.84 -19.39 -3.00
C ASP A 157 -2.56 -18.07 -2.68
N HIS A 158 -1.76 -17.00 -2.52
CA HIS A 158 -2.20 -15.62 -2.37
C HIS A 158 -1.07 -14.69 -2.84
N ALA A 159 -1.38 -13.65 -3.63
CA ALA A 159 -0.42 -12.62 -3.99
C ALA A 159 -1.09 -11.24 -3.88
N ASP A 160 -0.41 -10.30 -3.21
CA ASP A 160 -0.98 -9.02 -2.80
C ASP A 160 0.07 -7.91 -2.79
N GLY A 161 -0.36 -6.67 -2.56
CA GLY A 161 0.52 -5.52 -2.39
C GLY A 161 1.38 -5.15 -3.61
N PRO A 162 0.87 -5.23 -4.86
CA PRO A 162 1.71 -4.92 -6.02
C PRO A 162 2.02 -3.43 -6.14
N ASP A 163 3.30 -3.08 -6.19
CA ASP A 163 3.77 -1.71 -6.36
C ASP A 163 4.85 -1.62 -7.44
N TYR A 164 4.78 -0.61 -8.30
CA TYR A 164 5.76 -0.41 -9.37
C TYR A 164 7.07 0.14 -8.83
N ALA A 165 8.19 -0.37 -9.35
CA ALA A 165 9.47 0.30 -9.23
C ALA A 165 9.44 1.66 -9.96
N PRO A 166 10.19 2.69 -9.50
CA PRO A 166 10.10 4.04 -10.05
C PRO A 166 10.57 4.17 -11.51
N ASP A 167 11.35 3.22 -11.99
CA ASP A 167 11.77 3.11 -13.40
C ASP A 167 10.75 2.37 -14.29
N GLY A 168 9.68 1.83 -13.69
CA GLY A 168 8.66 1.03 -14.36
C GLY A 168 9.12 -0.35 -14.82
N ALA A 169 10.36 -0.75 -14.52
CA ALA A 169 10.93 -2.01 -15.00
C ALA A 169 10.42 -3.23 -14.23
N TRP A 170 9.94 -3.05 -13.01
CA TRP A 170 9.49 -4.12 -12.14
C TRP A 170 8.19 -3.76 -11.41
N ILE A 171 7.41 -4.78 -11.08
CA ILE A 171 6.31 -4.74 -10.12
C ILE A 171 6.70 -5.64 -8.96
N TRP A 172 6.82 -5.07 -7.77
CA TRP A 172 7.08 -5.76 -6.53
C TRP A 172 5.76 -6.19 -5.90
N PHE A 173 5.72 -7.31 -5.22
CA PHE A 173 4.54 -7.79 -4.52
C PHE A 173 4.93 -8.81 -3.45
N ASN A 174 4.04 -9.11 -2.53
CA ASN A 174 4.16 -10.28 -1.66
C ASN A 174 3.38 -11.45 -2.23
N GLY A 175 4.00 -12.63 -2.22
CA GLY A 175 3.40 -13.85 -2.73
C GLY A 175 3.52 -15.00 -1.74
N GLU A 176 2.40 -15.62 -1.40
CA GLU A 176 2.33 -16.76 -0.50
C GLU A 176 2.47 -18.07 -1.31
N ARG A 177 3.46 -18.86 -0.91
CA ARG A 177 3.68 -20.24 -1.35
C ARG A 177 4.09 -21.07 -0.15
N ASP A 178 3.65 -22.30 -0.07
CA ASP A 178 4.03 -23.24 0.99
C ASP A 178 3.75 -22.70 2.42
N GLY A 179 2.72 -21.84 2.55
CA GLY A 179 2.25 -21.30 3.83
C GLY A 179 3.06 -20.14 4.40
N SER A 180 3.97 -19.54 3.62
CA SER A 180 4.69 -18.30 3.98
C SER A 180 4.63 -17.29 2.85
N ALA A 181 4.52 -16.00 3.21
CA ALA A 181 4.61 -14.91 2.25
C ALA A 181 6.02 -14.33 2.21
N ASP A 182 6.55 -14.23 1.01
CA ASP A 182 7.83 -13.58 0.69
C ASP A 182 7.63 -12.47 -0.31
N LEU A 183 8.64 -11.62 -0.46
CA LEU A 183 8.64 -10.60 -1.50
C LEU A 183 9.11 -11.19 -2.84
N TRP A 184 8.44 -10.79 -3.87
CA TRP A 184 8.70 -11.15 -5.26
C TRP A 184 8.69 -9.90 -6.13
N ARG A 185 9.29 -10.01 -7.31
CA ARG A 185 9.13 -9.02 -8.36
C ARG A 185 8.94 -9.70 -9.72
N VAL A 186 8.26 -9.03 -10.61
CA VAL A 186 7.95 -9.51 -11.97
C VAL A 186 7.99 -8.35 -12.93
N ARG A 187 8.32 -8.60 -14.20
CA ARG A 187 8.19 -7.58 -15.25
C ARG A 187 6.73 -7.22 -15.50
N PRO A 188 6.41 -5.98 -15.94
CA PRO A 188 5.03 -5.58 -16.24
C PRO A 188 4.36 -6.40 -17.35
N ASP A 189 5.13 -7.12 -18.16
CA ASP A 189 4.63 -8.06 -19.17
C ASP A 189 4.42 -9.50 -18.64
N GLY A 190 4.74 -9.74 -17.34
CA GLY A 190 4.60 -11.04 -16.69
C GLY A 190 5.83 -11.96 -16.81
N THR A 191 6.91 -11.50 -17.41
CA THR A 191 8.18 -12.26 -17.50
C THR A 191 9.08 -12.03 -16.28
N ASP A 192 10.16 -12.79 -16.17
CA ASP A 192 11.24 -12.63 -15.17
C ASP A 192 10.72 -12.59 -13.70
N LEU A 193 9.96 -13.60 -13.30
CA LEU A 193 9.53 -13.73 -11.90
C LEU A 193 10.70 -14.09 -10.98
N GLU A 194 11.02 -13.23 -10.01
CA GLU A 194 12.11 -13.39 -9.07
C GLU A 194 11.65 -13.33 -7.61
N ARG A 195 12.13 -14.26 -6.77
CA ARG A 195 11.95 -14.22 -5.31
C ARG A 195 13.03 -13.33 -4.71
N MET A 196 12.63 -12.34 -3.91
CA MET A 196 13.51 -11.31 -3.37
C MET A 196 13.82 -11.48 -1.90
N THR A 197 12.93 -12.11 -1.14
CA THR A 197 13.20 -12.51 0.26
C THR A 197 13.01 -14.00 0.43
N GLU A 198 13.78 -14.55 1.38
CA GLU A 198 13.69 -15.91 1.83
C GLU A 198 14.14 -15.94 3.29
N GLY A 199 13.31 -16.47 4.19
CA GLY A 199 13.66 -16.46 5.60
C GLY A 199 12.54 -16.95 6.51
N GLU A 200 12.69 -16.66 7.80
CA GLU A 200 11.72 -17.05 8.80
C GLU A 200 10.57 -16.05 8.96
N THR A 201 10.76 -14.79 8.54
CA THR A 201 9.74 -13.74 8.61
C THR A 201 8.70 -13.92 7.51
N VAL A 202 7.50 -13.42 7.76
CA VAL A 202 6.42 -13.39 6.79
C VAL A 202 6.32 -11.95 6.27
N ASP A 203 6.74 -11.73 5.01
CA ASP A 203 7.02 -10.41 4.46
C ASP A 203 5.88 -9.89 3.57
N TRP A 204 5.41 -8.64 3.87
CA TRP A 204 4.23 -8.04 3.23
C TRP A 204 4.49 -6.61 2.77
N PHE A 205 3.75 -6.19 1.72
CA PHE A 205 3.64 -4.82 1.22
C PHE A 205 4.98 -4.18 0.87
N PRO A 206 5.67 -4.67 -0.17
CA PRO A 206 6.91 -4.08 -0.63
C PRO A 206 6.64 -2.75 -1.35
N HIS A 207 7.29 -1.67 -0.89
CA HIS A 207 7.21 -0.34 -1.49
C HIS A 207 8.58 0.13 -1.95
N PRO A 208 8.87 0.11 -3.26
CA PRO A 208 10.08 0.70 -3.82
C PRO A 208 10.16 2.20 -3.51
N SER A 209 11.34 2.68 -3.10
CA SER A 209 11.56 4.10 -2.87
C SER A 209 11.60 4.89 -4.19
N PRO A 210 11.12 6.14 -4.24
CA PRO A 210 11.12 6.95 -5.45
C PRO A 210 12.50 7.21 -6.06
N ASP A 211 13.56 7.14 -5.25
CA ASP A 211 14.96 7.28 -5.70
C ASP A 211 15.56 5.99 -6.28
N GLY A 212 14.80 4.89 -6.30
CA GLY A 212 15.21 3.60 -6.85
C GLY A 212 16.25 2.84 -6.02
N ARG A 213 16.51 3.22 -4.77
CA ARG A 213 17.58 2.60 -3.96
C ARG A 213 17.11 1.50 -3.04
N HIS A 214 15.88 1.63 -2.50
CA HIS A 214 15.40 0.78 -1.44
C HIS A 214 14.01 0.22 -1.72
N VAL A 215 13.69 -0.89 -1.08
CA VAL A 215 12.33 -1.39 -0.92
C VAL A 215 12.05 -1.46 0.57
N LEU A 216 11.01 -0.74 1.01
CA LEU A 216 10.46 -0.82 2.37
C LEU A 216 9.43 -1.94 2.40
N PHE A 217 9.40 -2.72 3.47
CA PHE A 217 8.38 -3.74 3.65
C PHE A 217 8.09 -4.03 5.13
N LEU A 218 6.97 -4.67 5.37
CA LEU A 218 6.50 -5.08 6.69
C LEU A 218 6.82 -6.55 6.91
N ALA A 219 7.57 -6.85 7.98
CA ALA A 219 7.94 -8.21 8.35
C ALA A 219 7.20 -8.63 9.63
N TYR A 220 6.43 -9.71 9.54
CA TYR A 220 5.74 -10.36 10.65
C TYR A 220 6.59 -11.46 11.27
N PRO A 221 6.30 -11.85 12.53
CA PRO A 221 6.93 -13.01 13.14
C PRO A 221 6.69 -14.31 12.34
N PRO A 222 7.60 -15.29 12.46
CA PRO A 222 7.43 -16.59 11.81
C PRO A 222 6.08 -17.24 12.11
N GLY A 223 5.49 -17.86 11.09
CA GLY A 223 4.21 -18.57 11.21
C GLY A 223 2.96 -17.68 11.29
N THR A 224 3.10 -16.36 11.12
CA THR A 224 1.94 -15.46 10.98
C THR A 224 1.18 -15.81 9.71
N ARG A 225 -0.15 -15.91 9.80
CA ARG A 225 -1.01 -16.14 8.63
C ARG A 225 -1.66 -14.83 8.20
N GLY A 226 -1.55 -14.51 6.90
CA GLY A 226 -2.01 -13.24 6.34
C GLY A 226 -1.28 -12.06 6.97
N HIS A 227 -1.97 -10.91 7.02
CA HIS A 227 -1.42 -9.64 7.52
C HIS A 227 -2.29 -9.01 8.63
N PRO A 228 -2.46 -9.69 9.78
CA PRO A 228 -3.34 -9.19 10.84
C PRO A 228 -2.82 -7.88 11.44
N ALA A 229 -3.73 -7.11 12.04
CA ALA A 229 -3.39 -5.93 12.83
C ALA A 229 -2.91 -6.31 14.24
N ASP A 230 -2.34 -5.33 14.96
CA ASP A 230 -2.01 -5.41 16.39
C ASP A 230 -0.98 -6.49 16.78
N LEU A 231 -0.02 -6.75 15.93
CA LEU A 231 1.12 -7.62 16.23
C LEU A 231 2.41 -6.83 16.42
N PRO A 232 3.41 -7.41 17.13
CA PRO A 232 4.78 -6.93 17.04
C PRO A 232 5.30 -7.25 15.62
N VAL A 233 5.63 -6.19 14.86
CA VAL A 233 6.13 -6.26 13.49
C VAL A 233 7.39 -5.43 13.35
N ALA A 234 8.11 -5.64 12.25
CA ALA A 234 9.27 -4.82 11.90
C ALA A 234 9.08 -4.19 10.51
N LEU A 235 9.43 -2.91 10.39
CA LEU A 235 9.68 -2.29 9.10
C LEU A 235 11.14 -2.58 8.72
N ARG A 236 11.34 -3.07 7.51
CA ARG A 236 12.65 -3.47 6.99
C ARG A 236 12.93 -2.78 5.65
N LEU A 237 14.19 -2.56 5.37
CA LEU A 237 14.67 -2.05 4.10
C LEU A 237 15.61 -3.06 3.46
N MET A 238 15.48 -3.23 2.15
CA MET A 238 16.44 -3.94 1.30
C MET A 238 16.83 -3.08 0.10
N PRO A 239 17.99 -3.32 -0.52
CA PRO A 239 18.33 -2.70 -1.80
C PRO A 239 17.34 -3.12 -2.89
N GLN A 240 17.01 -2.22 -3.84
CA GLN A 240 16.05 -2.54 -4.91
C GLN A 240 16.61 -3.57 -5.92
N ASP A 241 17.91 -3.69 -6.04
CA ASP A 241 18.59 -4.70 -6.87
C ASP A 241 18.73 -6.07 -6.18
N GLY A 242 18.26 -6.19 -4.95
CA GLY A 242 18.32 -7.41 -4.15
C GLY A 242 19.42 -7.39 -3.11
N GLY A 243 19.54 -8.49 -2.37
CA GLY A 243 20.48 -8.63 -1.28
C GLY A 243 19.81 -8.65 0.09
N GLY A 244 20.60 -8.60 1.15
CA GLY A 244 20.09 -8.72 2.52
C GLY A 244 19.25 -7.51 2.95
N SER A 245 18.20 -7.76 3.71
CA SER A 245 17.40 -6.70 4.32
C SER A 245 17.90 -6.37 5.73
N ARG A 246 17.68 -5.13 6.17
CA ARG A 246 17.93 -4.69 7.54
C ARG A 246 16.66 -4.18 8.21
N GLU A 247 16.51 -4.47 9.47
CA GLU A 247 15.45 -3.89 10.30
C GLU A 247 15.74 -2.40 10.53
N VAL A 248 14.73 -1.55 10.37
CA VAL A 248 14.84 -0.11 10.64
C VAL A 248 14.00 0.31 11.83
N LEU A 249 12.91 -0.40 12.10
CA LEU A 249 12.01 -0.07 13.19
C LEU A 249 11.20 -1.28 13.64
N ARG A 250 11.11 -1.52 14.96
CA ARG A 250 10.12 -2.43 15.57
C ARG A 250 8.97 -1.65 16.16
N LEU A 251 7.76 -2.15 15.95
CA LEU A 251 6.55 -1.49 16.44
C LEU A 251 5.42 -2.49 16.67
N ARG A 252 4.38 -2.04 17.35
CA ARG A 252 3.09 -2.72 17.34
C ARG A 252 2.29 -2.16 16.17
N GLY A 253 1.94 -3.02 15.20
CA GLY A 253 1.35 -2.62 13.93
C GLY A 253 0.73 -3.80 13.19
N GLY A 254 0.99 -3.88 11.90
CA GLY A 254 0.44 -4.89 10.99
C GLY A 254 -0.47 -4.25 9.95
N GLN A 255 -1.66 -4.82 9.74
CA GLN A 255 -2.66 -4.22 8.87
C GLN A 255 -2.87 -2.73 9.23
N GLY A 256 -2.79 -1.85 8.24
CA GLY A 256 -2.90 -0.41 8.40
C GLY A 256 -1.58 0.33 8.64
N THR A 257 -0.48 -0.37 8.91
CA THR A 257 0.82 0.26 9.17
C THR A 257 1.43 0.88 7.92
N SER A 258 1.53 0.12 6.83
CA SER A 258 2.14 0.53 5.55
C SER A 258 1.61 -0.34 4.40
N ASN A 259 0.30 -0.39 4.21
CA ASN A 259 -0.34 -1.22 3.17
C ASN A 259 -0.19 -0.65 1.76
N VAL A 260 0.18 0.61 1.64
CA VAL A 260 0.20 1.40 0.41
C VAL A 260 1.50 2.18 0.29
N PRO A 261 1.88 2.67 -0.89
CA PRO A 261 3.09 3.47 -1.09
C PRO A 261 3.14 4.66 -0.12
N CYS A 262 4.17 4.69 0.72
CA CYS A 262 4.24 5.60 1.88
C CYS A 262 5.51 6.47 1.91
N TRP A 263 6.33 6.43 0.87
CA TRP A 263 7.56 7.19 0.77
C TRP A 263 7.33 8.68 0.58
N ALA A 264 8.19 9.50 1.20
CA ALA A 264 8.35 10.89 0.80
C ALA A 264 8.82 10.97 -0.66
N PRO A 265 8.42 12.01 -1.43
CA PRO A 265 8.74 12.12 -2.85
C PRO A 265 10.23 12.09 -3.19
N ASP A 266 11.10 12.47 -2.26
CA ASP A 266 12.56 12.46 -2.40
C ASP A 266 13.22 11.13 -1.98
N GLY A 267 12.43 10.15 -1.50
CA GLY A 267 12.95 8.88 -0.98
C GLY A 267 13.70 8.97 0.35
N GLY A 268 13.82 10.15 0.95
CA GLY A 268 14.58 10.39 2.19
C GLY A 268 13.86 9.99 3.48
N ALA A 269 12.56 9.76 3.41
CA ALA A 269 11.72 9.40 4.55
C ALA A 269 10.53 8.55 4.10
N PHE A 270 9.84 7.91 5.06
CA PHE A 270 8.56 7.25 4.81
C PHE A 270 7.57 7.50 5.96
N ALA A 271 6.28 7.37 5.67
CA ALA A 271 5.20 7.44 6.64
C ALA A 271 4.78 6.04 7.08
N PHE A 272 4.31 5.92 8.31
CA PHE A 272 3.74 4.67 8.83
C PHE A 272 2.79 4.96 9.98
N VAL A 273 1.93 3.99 10.29
CA VAL A 273 1.08 4.05 11.49
C VAL A 273 1.48 2.95 12.46
N ARG A 274 1.50 3.30 13.76
CA ARG A 274 1.66 2.34 14.85
C ARG A 274 0.53 2.45 15.84
N TYR A 275 0.30 1.37 16.59
CA TYR A 275 -0.78 1.25 17.56
C TYR A 275 -0.17 1.03 18.96
N PRO A 276 0.22 2.10 19.68
CA PRO A 276 0.74 1.96 21.03
C PRO A 276 -0.29 1.34 21.96
N ALA A 277 0.19 0.54 22.94
CA ALA A 277 -0.64 -0.14 23.94
C ALA A 277 -1.34 0.85 24.87
#